data_cdd46669b5f47d49ebdf378a1faf5269
#
_entry.id   cdd46669b5f47d49ebdf378a1faf5269
#
_cell.length_a   1.000
_cell.length_b   1.000
_cell.length_c   1.000
_cell.angle_alpha   90.00
_cell.angle_beta   90.00
_cell.angle_gamma   90.00
#
_symmetry.space_group_name_H-M   'P 1'
#
loop_
_entity.id
_entity.type
_entity.pdbx_description
1 polymer ?
#
loop_
_entity_poly.entity_id
_entity_poly.type
_entity_poly.pdbx_seq_one_letter_code
_entity_poly.pdbx_strand_id
1 'polypeptide(L)'
;MQRKHLLIASAVLAAALIAAGCASVPSPAELDAQAVTMIKSSFRDQGIAKLARLEQDLGQAACSGDKPPADDVAKRVEAEALASIRWPAGGQYLGDWREGERLAQNGRGMTWSDASAAPAGNGAQCYNCHQIDQKEISFGTIGPSLWNYGKLRGVKDVADPASAAIVQYTWGKLWNSKAYAACSNMPRFGHAKLLDEQQLRHLMALLLDPKSPVNQ
;
A
#
# COMPACT_ATOMS: atom_id res chain seq x y z
N MET A 1 -18.93 14.00 71.89
CA MET A 1 -19.31 12.92 70.92
C MET A 1 -19.32 13.38 69.50
N GLN A 2 -19.89 14.52 69.13
CA GLN A 2 -20.01 15.03 67.72
C GLN A 2 -18.71 15.15 66.96
N ARG A 3 -17.56 15.56 67.54
CA ARG A 3 -16.27 15.69 66.85
C ARG A 3 -15.71 14.36 66.34
N LYS A 4 -15.93 13.26 67.07
CA LYS A 4 -15.46 11.91 66.64
C LYS A 4 -16.25 11.39 65.41
N HIS A 5 -17.53 11.66 65.33
CA HIS A 5 -18.36 11.28 64.17
C HIS A 5 -18.01 12.09 62.93
N LEU A 6 -17.66 13.37 63.10
CA LEU A 6 -17.24 14.21 61.97
C LEU A 6 -15.93 13.74 61.37
N LEU A 7 -14.96 13.35 62.19
CA LEU A 7 -13.65 12.84 61.70
C LEU A 7 -13.78 11.49 61.01
N ILE A 8 -14.64 10.61 61.50
CA ILE A 8 -14.91 9.31 60.83
C ILE A 8 -15.61 9.49 59.54
N ALA A 9 -16.60 10.40 59.44
CA ALA A 9 -17.30 10.69 58.16
C ALA A 9 -16.35 11.29 57.12
N SER A 10 -15.44 12.18 57.51
CA SER A 10 -14.43 12.75 56.60
C SER A 10 -13.41 11.73 56.09
N ALA A 11 -13.00 10.78 56.97
CA ALA A 11 -12.06 9.71 56.57
C ALA A 11 -12.69 8.70 55.61
N VAL A 12 -13.97 8.37 55.81
CA VAL A 12 -14.71 7.47 54.91
C VAL A 12 -14.94 8.12 53.52
N LEU A 13 -15.24 9.42 53.50
CA LEU A 13 -15.41 10.16 52.23
C LEU A 13 -14.08 10.27 51.46
N ALA A 14 -12.96 10.52 52.16
CA ALA A 14 -11.64 10.55 51.52
C ALA A 14 -11.20 9.18 51.01
N ALA A 15 -11.50 8.08 51.71
CA ALA A 15 -11.22 6.73 51.26
C ALA A 15 -12.07 6.35 50.05
N ALA A 16 -13.33 6.79 49.99
CA ALA A 16 -14.20 6.56 48.82
C ALA A 16 -13.76 7.34 47.56
N LEU A 17 -13.21 8.54 47.73
CA LEU A 17 -12.67 9.35 46.63
C LEU A 17 -11.35 8.74 46.08
N ILE A 18 -10.52 8.12 46.91
CA ILE A 18 -9.30 7.44 46.47
C ILE A 18 -9.63 6.13 45.76
N ALA A 19 -10.66 5.40 46.14
CA ALA A 19 -11.10 4.18 45.47
C ALA A 19 -11.74 4.45 44.09
N ALA A 20 -12.35 5.62 43.88
CA ALA A 20 -12.90 6.02 42.60
C ALA A 20 -11.82 6.47 41.58
N GLY A 21 -10.57 6.69 42.03
CA GLY A 21 -9.49 7.16 41.16
C GLY A 21 -8.67 6.06 40.48
N CYS A 22 -8.93 4.79 40.76
CA CYS A 22 -8.30 3.67 40.02
C CYS A 22 -9.13 3.34 38.75
N ALA A 23 -9.19 4.29 37.80
CA ALA A 23 -9.58 3.92 36.46
C ALA A 23 -8.54 2.89 35.98
N SER A 24 -8.96 1.64 35.76
CA SER A 24 -8.10 0.61 35.18
C SER A 24 -7.61 1.12 33.83
N VAL A 25 -6.30 1.09 33.61
CA VAL A 25 -5.73 1.41 32.30
C VAL A 25 -6.34 0.43 31.32
N PRO A 26 -6.96 0.92 30.22
CA PRO A 26 -7.57 0.03 29.25
C PRO A 26 -6.56 -0.96 28.70
N SER A 27 -6.98 -2.20 28.49
CA SER A 27 -6.16 -3.20 27.83
C SER A 27 -5.88 -2.81 26.37
N PRO A 28 -4.81 -3.33 25.74
CA PRO A 28 -4.56 -3.11 24.32
C PRO A 28 -5.77 -3.40 23.43
N ALA A 29 -6.51 -4.48 23.70
CA ALA A 29 -7.71 -4.84 22.94
C ALA A 29 -8.85 -3.80 23.11
N GLU A 30 -9.01 -3.22 24.28
CA GLU A 30 -9.98 -2.15 24.51
C GLU A 30 -9.56 -0.85 23.80
N LEU A 31 -8.26 -0.53 23.81
CA LEU A 31 -7.72 0.62 23.07
C LEU A 31 -7.93 0.46 21.55
N ASP A 32 -7.67 -0.72 21.01
CA ASP A 32 -7.92 -1.03 19.60
C ASP A 32 -9.40 -0.89 19.25
N ALA A 33 -10.29 -1.43 20.07
CA ALA A 33 -11.73 -1.29 19.86
C ALA A 33 -12.20 0.17 19.91
N GLN A 34 -11.66 0.97 20.83
CA GLN A 34 -11.93 2.40 20.93
C GLN A 34 -11.40 3.15 19.69
N ALA A 35 -10.19 2.83 19.23
CA ALA A 35 -9.60 3.43 18.04
C ALA A 35 -10.45 3.13 16.78
N VAL A 36 -10.84 1.87 16.58
CA VAL A 36 -11.73 1.47 15.47
C VAL A 36 -13.08 2.21 15.53
N THR A 37 -13.68 2.30 16.73
CA THR A 37 -14.95 3.03 16.93
C THR A 37 -14.79 4.51 16.61
N MET A 38 -13.71 5.13 17.07
CA MET A 38 -13.41 6.53 16.80
C MET A 38 -13.23 6.79 15.31
N ILE A 39 -12.44 5.96 14.60
CA ILE A 39 -12.24 6.07 13.17
C ILE A 39 -13.57 5.96 12.42
N LYS A 40 -14.36 4.90 12.69
CA LYS A 40 -15.65 4.66 12.01
C LYS A 40 -16.69 5.74 12.29
N SER A 41 -16.66 6.34 13.48
CA SER A 41 -17.61 7.42 13.83
C SER A 41 -17.18 8.81 13.35
N SER A 42 -15.88 9.04 13.15
CA SER A 42 -15.32 10.36 12.83
C SER A 42 -15.18 10.60 11.32
N PHE A 43 -14.79 9.57 10.57
CA PHE A 43 -14.63 9.70 9.12
C PHE A 43 -15.98 9.80 8.41
N ARG A 44 -15.98 10.47 7.26
CA ARG A 44 -17.13 10.68 6.39
C ARG A 44 -16.72 10.44 4.95
N ASP A 45 -17.67 10.03 4.11
CA ASP A 45 -17.49 10.11 2.67
C ASP A 45 -17.20 11.54 2.26
N GLN A 46 -16.11 11.75 1.50
CA GLN A 46 -15.73 13.05 0.97
C GLN A 46 -15.23 12.89 -0.47
N GLY A 47 -15.96 13.44 -1.43
CA GLY A 47 -15.65 13.26 -2.85
C GLY A 47 -15.53 11.79 -3.22
N ILE A 48 -14.41 11.43 -3.83
CA ILE A 48 -14.08 10.05 -4.20
C ILE A 48 -13.51 9.21 -3.05
N ALA A 49 -13.15 9.84 -1.93
CA ALA A 49 -12.72 9.14 -0.73
C ALA A 49 -13.93 8.60 0.04
N LYS A 50 -14.19 7.31 -0.10
CA LYS A 50 -15.31 6.62 0.52
C LYS A 50 -14.90 5.87 1.79
N LEU A 51 -15.83 5.74 2.74
CA LEU A 51 -15.60 4.97 3.98
C LEU A 51 -15.15 3.54 3.74
N ALA A 52 -15.51 2.94 2.60
CA ALA A 52 -15.04 1.63 2.19
C ALA A 52 -13.50 1.51 2.12
N ARG A 53 -12.77 2.63 2.03
CA ARG A 53 -11.29 2.63 2.10
C ARG A 53 -10.75 2.27 3.49
N LEU A 54 -11.59 2.32 4.53
CA LEU A 54 -11.23 1.92 5.89
C LEU A 54 -11.33 0.40 6.10
N GLU A 55 -12.00 -0.32 5.19
CA GLU A 55 -12.12 -1.77 5.28
C GLU A 55 -10.86 -2.43 4.72
N GLN A 56 -10.34 -3.39 5.48
CA GLN A 56 -9.14 -4.15 5.11
C GLN A 56 -9.53 -5.44 4.38
N ASP A 57 -8.85 -5.72 3.28
CA ASP A 57 -8.90 -7.06 2.69
C ASP A 57 -8.02 -8.05 3.48
N LEU A 58 -8.06 -9.34 3.11
CA LEU A 58 -7.29 -10.39 3.77
C LEU A 58 -5.79 -10.03 3.88
N GLY A 59 -5.21 -9.55 2.77
CA GLY A 59 -3.78 -9.22 2.74
C GLY A 59 -3.42 -7.99 3.58
N GLN A 60 -4.32 -7.02 3.69
CA GLN A 60 -4.13 -5.86 4.56
C GLN A 60 -4.25 -6.27 6.03
N ALA A 61 -5.31 -6.99 6.38
CA ALA A 61 -5.53 -7.45 7.75
C ALA A 61 -4.39 -8.37 8.24
N ALA A 62 -3.95 -9.31 7.41
CA ALA A 62 -2.87 -10.23 7.76
C ALA A 62 -1.52 -9.54 7.99
N CYS A 63 -1.30 -8.38 7.34
CA CYS A 63 -0.03 -7.64 7.39
C CYS A 63 -0.07 -6.38 8.28
N SER A 64 -1.15 -6.15 9.03
CA SER A 64 -1.30 -4.97 9.90
C SER A 64 -0.83 -5.19 11.35
N GLY A 65 -0.48 -6.42 11.71
CA GLY A 65 0.02 -6.74 13.05
C GLY A 65 1.53 -6.50 13.19
N ASP A 66 2.01 -6.54 14.43
CA ASP A 66 3.43 -6.37 14.78
C ASP A 66 4.31 -7.55 14.32
N LYS A 67 3.70 -8.67 13.98
CA LYS A 67 4.39 -9.89 13.56
C LYS A 67 3.97 -10.26 12.13
N PRO A 68 4.89 -10.85 11.36
CA PRO A 68 4.53 -11.43 10.06
C PRO A 68 3.37 -12.43 10.21
N PRO A 69 2.50 -12.55 9.20
CA PRO A 69 1.46 -13.59 9.20
C PRO A 69 2.08 -15.00 9.22
N ALA A 70 1.34 -15.98 9.70
CA ALA A 70 1.72 -17.39 9.60
C ALA A 70 1.91 -17.78 8.12
N ASP A 71 2.77 -18.76 7.85
CA ASP A 71 3.17 -19.16 6.49
C ASP A 71 1.98 -19.57 5.61
N ASP A 72 1.01 -20.27 6.16
CA ASP A 72 -0.20 -20.68 5.44
C ASP A 72 -1.08 -19.49 5.06
N VAL A 73 -1.18 -18.48 5.94
CA VAL A 73 -1.88 -17.22 5.66
C VAL A 73 -1.15 -16.43 4.59
N ALA A 74 0.19 -16.31 4.69
CA ALA A 74 1.00 -15.63 3.70
C ALA A 74 0.84 -16.26 2.31
N LYS A 75 0.95 -17.60 2.22
CA LYS A 75 0.75 -18.34 0.97
C LYS A 75 -0.65 -18.16 0.39
N ARG A 76 -1.68 -18.09 1.22
CA ARG A 76 -3.04 -17.82 0.76
C ARG A 76 -3.18 -16.41 0.18
N VAL A 77 -2.61 -15.41 0.85
CA VAL A 77 -2.58 -14.01 0.34
C VAL A 77 -1.88 -13.95 -1.01
N GLU A 78 -0.72 -14.61 -1.15
CA GLU A 78 0.03 -14.65 -2.41
C GLU A 78 -0.74 -15.36 -3.53
N ALA A 79 -1.38 -16.49 -3.24
CA ALA A 79 -2.17 -17.24 -4.21
C ALA A 79 -3.39 -16.44 -4.68
N GLU A 80 -4.14 -15.81 -3.77
CA GLU A 80 -5.27 -14.95 -4.12
C GLU A 80 -4.82 -13.72 -4.93
N ALA A 81 -3.69 -13.12 -4.56
CA ALA A 81 -3.12 -12.00 -5.29
C ALA A 81 -2.67 -12.41 -6.70
N LEU A 82 -2.03 -13.57 -6.85
CA LEU A 82 -1.60 -14.12 -8.13
C LEU A 82 -2.81 -14.41 -9.03
N ALA A 83 -3.87 -15.02 -8.50
CA ALA A 83 -5.10 -15.30 -9.21
C ALA A 83 -5.83 -14.02 -9.66
N SER A 84 -5.60 -12.89 -9.01
CA SER A 84 -6.20 -11.60 -9.36
C SER A 84 -5.53 -10.90 -10.53
N ILE A 85 -4.36 -11.36 -10.98
CA ILE A 85 -3.62 -10.72 -12.07
C ILE A 85 -4.38 -10.89 -13.37
N ARG A 86 -4.64 -9.77 -14.05
CA ARG A 86 -5.11 -9.75 -15.43
C ARG A 86 -3.93 -9.51 -16.34
N TRP A 87 -3.67 -10.44 -17.21
CA TRP A 87 -2.60 -10.35 -18.19
C TRP A 87 -3.02 -9.45 -19.35
N PRO A 88 -2.07 -8.72 -19.99
CA PRO A 88 -2.43 -7.77 -21.05
C PRO A 88 -3.00 -8.48 -22.26
N ALA A 89 -4.01 -7.87 -22.89
CA ALA A 89 -4.65 -8.39 -24.08
C ALA A 89 -3.63 -8.60 -25.21
N GLY A 90 -3.71 -9.75 -25.88
CA GLY A 90 -2.82 -10.10 -27.00
C GLY A 90 -1.34 -10.24 -26.62
N GLY A 91 -1.00 -10.34 -25.34
CA GLY A 91 0.39 -10.46 -24.88
C GLY A 91 1.24 -9.20 -25.09
N GLN A 92 0.62 -8.06 -25.34
CA GLN A 92 1.30 -6.80 -25.56
C GLN A 92 1.65 -6.12 -24.23
N TYR A 93 2.88 -6.28 -23.78
CA TYR A 93 3.35 -5.77 -22.48
C TYR A 93 3.88 -4.34 -22.52
N LEU A 94 4.33 -3.84 -23.65
CA LEU A 94 4.95 -2.51 -23.73
C LEU A 94 4.01 -1.44 -24.28
N GLY A 95 4.12 -0.25 -23.72
CA GLY A 95 3.59 1.01 -24.22
C GLY A 95 4.70 1.97 -24.63
N ASP A 96 4.57 3.24 -24.28
CA ASP A 96 5.59 4.28 -24.46
C ASP A 96 6.32 4.57 -23.15
N TRP A 97 7.63 4.41 -23.14
CA TRP A 97 8.45 4.64 -21.95
C TRP A 97 8.45 6.10 -21.50
N ARG A 98 8.23 7.07 -22.41
CA ARG A 98 8.13 8.50 -22.04
C ARG A 98 6.89 8.76 -21.19
N GLU A 99 5.78 8.14 -21.56
CA GLU A 99 4.57 8.16 -20.75
C GLU A 99 4.77 7.42 -19.42
N GLY A 100 5.54 6.32 -19.45
CA GLY A 100 5.93 5.57 -18.26
C GLY A 100 6.75 6.42 -17.29
N GLU A 101 7.71 7.18 -17.78
CA GLU A 101 8.51 8.11 -16.97
C GLU A 101 7.64 9.20 -16.34
N ARG A 102 6.75 9.81 -17.14
CA ARG A 102 5.81 10.82 -16.65
C ARG A 102 4.89 10.26 -15.55
N LEU A 103 4.40 9.04 -15.71
CA LEU A 103 3.59 8.35 -14.71
C LEU A 103 4.40 8.02 -13.43
N ALA A 104 5.63 7.56 -13.60
CA ALA A 104 6.50 7.22 -12.47
C ALA A 104 6.83 8.42 -11.58
N GLN A 105 6.91 9.61 -12.17
CA GLN A 105 7.19 10.87 -11.45
C GLN A 105 5.92 11.55 -10.92
N ASN A 106 4.74 11.19 -11.41
CA ASN A 106 3.48 11.83 -11.05
C ASN A 106 2.88 11.20 -9.78
N GLY A 107 2.66 12.02 -8.75
CA GLY A 107 2.03 11.63 -7.49
C GLY A 107 0.56 12.03 -7.35
N ARG A 108 -0.09 12.46 -8.42
CA ARG A 108 -1.50 12.89 -8.38
C ARG A 108 -2.47 11.71 -8.32
N GLY A 109 -3.65 12.00 -7.83
CA GLY A 109 -4.80 11.11 -7.89
C GLY A 109 -5.16 10.47 -6.55
N MET A 110 -6.38 9.98 -6.50
CA MET A 110 -6.99 9.27 -5.37
C MET A 110 -7.16 10.11 -4.09
N THR A 111 -7.12 11.45 -4.19
CA THR A 111 -7.42 12.34 -3.07
C THR A 111 -8.91 12.66 -3.01
N TRP A 112 -9.37 13.10 -1.86
CA TRP A 112 -10.79 13.48 -1.66
C TRP A 112 -11.23 14.67 -2.52
N SER A 113 -10.29 15.50 -2.95
CA SER A 113 -10.54 16.68 -3.81
C SER A 113 -10.56 16.36 -5.31
N ASP A 114 -10.18 15.14 -5.72
CA ASP A 114 -10.23 14.79 -7.13
C ASP A 114 -11.67 14.63 -7.62
N ALA A 115 -11.92 15.10 -8.82
CA ALA A 115 -13.23 15.03 -9.44
C ALA A 115 -13.67 13.58 -9.81
N SER A 116 -12.68 12.67 -10.00
CA SER A 116 -12.92 11.31 -10.43
C SER A 116 -11.86 10.35 -9.85
N ALA A 117 -12.26 9.11 -9.59
CA ALA A 117 -11.37 8.01 -9.28
C ALA A 117 -10.85 7.29 -10.54
N ALA A 118 -11.16 7.78 -11.74
CA ALA A 118 -10.73 7.16 -12.98
C ALA A 118 -9.19 7.14 -13.08
N PRO A 119 -8.58 6.04 -13.53
CA PRO A 119 -7.13 5.87 -13.60
C PRO A 119 -6.40 6.96 -14.40
N ALA A 120 -7.04 7.50 -15.43
CA ALA A 120 -6.43 8.49 -16.33
C ALA A 120 -5.86 9.74 -15.62
N GLY A 121 -6.39 10.11 -14.46
CA GLY A 121 -5.89 11.23 -13.65
C GLY A 121 -4.77 10.86 -12.68
N ASN A 122 -4.51 9.58 -12.49
CA ASN A 122 -3.60 9.08 -11.46
C ASN A 122 -2.16 8.96 -11.98
N GLY A 123 -1.21 9.10 -11.06
CA GLY A 123 0.19 8.76 -11.25
C GLY A 123 0.60 7.55 -10.42
N ALA A 124 1.81 7.07 -10.63
CA ALA A 124 2.36 5.92 -9.94
C ALA A 124 3.34 6.28 -8.81
N GLN A 125 3.95 7.46 -8.90
CA GLN A 125 4.91 8.02 -7.93
C GLN A 125 6.00 7.03 -7.48
N CYS A 126 6.58 6.32 -8.43
CA CYS A 126 7.55 5.27 -8.17
C CYS A 126 8.80 5.77 -7.44
N TYR A 127 9.22 7.01 -7.69
CA TYR A 127 10.40 7.64 -7.07
C TYR A 127 10.29 7.82 -5.55
N ASN A 128 9.09 7.82 -4.99
CA ASN A 128 8.94 7.84 -3.53
C ASN A 128 9.53 6.60 -2.85
N CYS A 129 9.66 5.51 -3.57
CA CYS A 129 10.14 4.23 -3.03
C CYS A 129 11.40 3.72 -3.73
N HIS A 130 11.63 4.08 -5.02
CA HIS A 130 12.67 3.50 -5.86
C HIS A 130 13.54 4.59 -6.49
N GLN A 131 14.84 4.33 -6.57
CA GLN A 131 15.69 4.99 -7.55
C GLN A 131 15.37 4.40 -8.93
N ILE A 132 15.08 5.23 -9.93
CA ILE A 132 14.81 4.80 -11.31
C ILE A 132 15.84 5.41 -12.27
N ASP A 133 16.09 6.73 -12.18
CA ASP A 133 17.10 7.43 -12.96
C ASP A 133 18.29 7.80 -12.07
N GLN A 134 19.51 7.69 -12.61
CA GLN A 134 20.73 8.15 -11.92
C GLN A 134 20.76 9.68 -11.72
N LYS A 135 20.06 10.42 -12.57
CA LYS A 135 19.97 11.89 -12.50
C LYS A 135 18.94 12.36 -11.47
N GLU A 136 18.15 11.45 -10.91
CA GLU A 136 17.18 11.77 -9.89
C GLU A 136 17.88 12.26 -8.62
N ILE A 137 17.60 13.49 -8.22
CA ILE A 137 18.25 14.12 -7.05
C ILE A 137 17.59 13.72 -5.73
N SER A 138 16.40 13.14 -5.78
CA SER A 138 15.64 12.72 -4.59
C SER A 138 14.80 11.48 -4.91
N PHE A 139 15.03 10.39 -4.20
CA PHE A 139 14.28 9.16 -4.32
C PHE A 139 14.24 8.42 -2.98
N GLY A 140 13.21 7.58 -2.80
CA GLY A 140 13.12 6.72 -1.62
C GLY A 140 13.93 5.43 -1.77
N THR A 141 14.25 4.83 -0.64
CA THR A 141 15.01 3.57 -0.54
C THR A 141 14.18 2.43 0.06
N ILE A 142 12.85 2.61 0.15
CA ILE A 142 11.92 1.59 0.64
C ILE A 142 11.89 0.39 -0.32
N GLY A 143 11.93 0.65 -1.63
CA GLY A 143 12.07 -0.34 -2.67
C GLY A 143 13.51 -0.45 -3.19
N PRO A 144 13.89 -1.55 -3.87
CA PRO A 144 15.20 -1.67 -4.49
C PRO A 144 15.35 -0.67 -5.64
N SER A 145 16.60 -0.32 -5.98
CA SER A 145 16.87 0.47 -7.18
C SER A 145 16.36 -0.27 -8.43
N LEU A 146 15.68 0.47 -9.28
CA LEU A 146 15.20 0.02 -10.59
C LEU A 146 16.10 0.50 -11.74
N TRP A 147 17.17 1.22 -11.43
CA TRP A 147 18.17 1.63 -12.42
C TRP A 147 18.74 0.41 -13.15
N ASN A 148 18.79 0.47 -14.46
CA ASN A 148 19.16 -0.64 -15.33
C ASN A 148 18.31 -1.91 -15.14
N TYR A 149 17.04 -1.77 -14.75
CA TYR A 149 16.18 -2.90 -14.38
C TYR A 149 16.12 -3.98 -15.46
N GLY A 150 15.78 -3.62 -16.70
CA GLY A 150 15.74 -4.55 -17.82
C GLY A 150 17.14 -5.02 -18.24
N LYS A 151 18.09 -4.10 -18.31
CA LYS A 151 19.49 -4.38 -18.70
C LYS A 151 20.16 -5.40 -17.77
N LEU A 152 20.05 -5.21 -16.45
CA LEU A 152 20.62 -6.12 -15.46
C LEU A 152 19.97 -7.51 -15.46
N ARG A 153 18.75 -7.62 -16.00
CA ARG A 153 18.02 -8.87 -16.14
C ARG A 153 18.12 -9.49 -17.53
N GLY A 154 18.98 -8.93 -18.37
CA GLY A 154 19.29 -9.46 -19.69
C GLY A 154 18.19 -9.26 -20.74
N VAL A 155 17.23 -8.35 -20.49
CA VAL A 155 16.17 -8.06 -21.44
C VAL A 155 16.73 -7.25 -22.60
N LYS A 156 16.89 -7.90 -23.74
CA LYS A 156 17.30 -7.28 -25.01
C LYS A 156 16.11 -7.04 -25.93
N ASP A 157 15.13 -7.94 -25.87
CA ASP A 157 13.84 -7.86 -26.53
C ASP A 157 12.79 -8.45 -25.60
N VAL A 158 11.72 -7.71 -25.37
CA VAL A 158 10.59 -8.14 -24.51
C VAL A 158 9.80 -9.28 -25.16
N ALA A 159 9.83 -9.39 -26.50
CA ALA A 159 9.20 -10.47 -27.24
C ALA A 159 10.02 -11.76 -27.24
N ASP A 160 11.29 -11.72 -26.84
CA ASP A 160 12.13 -12.90 -26.75
C ASP A 160 11.59 -13.85 -25.67
N PRO A 161 11.37 -15.14 -25.96
CA PRO A 161 11.00 -16.15 -24.98
C PRO A 161 11.91 -16.18 -23.75
N ALA A 162 13.20 -15.87 -23.90
CA ALA A 162 14.14 -15.77 -22.78
C ALA A 162 13.80 -14.64 -21.80
N SER A 163 13.08 -13.60 -22.24
CA SER A 163 12.61 -12.49 -21.42
C SER A 163 11.26 -12.76 -20.73
N ALA A 164 10.53 -13.82 -21.14
CA ALA A 164 9.15 -14.05 -20.73
C ALA A 164 8.97 -14.07 -19.20
N ALA A 165 9.86 -14.73 -18.47
CA ALA A 165 9.77 -14.84 -17.02
C ALA A 165 9.86 -13.47 -16.32
N ILE A 166 10.79 -12.62 -16.74
CA ILE A 166 10.95 -11.29 -16.13
C ILE A 166 9.84 -10.33 -16.57
N VAL A 167 9.36 -10.45 -17.80
CA VAL A 167 8.24 -9.66 -18.31
C VAL A 167 6.97 -9.97 -17.51
N GLN A 168 6.64 -11.24 -17.33
CA GLN A 168 5.49 -11.67 -16.53
C GLN A 168 5.63 -11.29 -15.05
N TYR A 169 6.80 -11.50 -14.46
CA TYR A 169 7.07 -11.08 -13.09
C TYR A 169 6.85 -9.57 -12.91
N THR A 170 7.39 -8.75 -13.82
CA THR A 170 7.29 -7.28 -13.72
C THR A 170 5.84 -6.82 -13.85
N TRP A 171 5.11 -7.37 -14.82
CA TRP A 171 3.69 -7.09 -14.97
C TRP A 171 2.89 -7.46 -13.73
N GLY A 172 3.06 -8.68 -13.26
CA GLY A 172 2.37 -9.17 -12.08
C GLY A 172 2.68 -8.34 -10.84
N LYS A 173 3.95 -7.91 -10.68
CA LYS A 173 4.39 -7.06 -9.57
C LYS A 173 3.74 -5.68 -9.60
N LEU A 174 3.57 -5.08 -10.78
CA LEU A 174 2.83 -3.83 -10.97
C LEU A 174 1.32 -4.03 -10.78
N TRP A 175 0.78 -5.16 -11.25
CA TRP A 175 -0.64 -5.44 -11.11
C TRP A 175 -1.03 -5.64 -9.65
N ASN A 176 -0.41 -6.62 -8.99
CA ASN A 176 -0.64 -6.93 -7.58
C ASN A 176 0.65 -7.40 -6.90
N SER A 177 1.33 -6.50 -6.24
CA SER A 177 2.62 -6.73 -5.60
C SER A 177 2.60 -7.86 -4.55
N LYS A 178 1.44 -8.12 -3.94
CA LYS A 178 1.24 -9.19 -2.95
C LYS A 178 1.31 -10.59 -3.54
N ALA A 179 1.22 -10.75 -4.86
CA ALA A 179 1.40 -12.03 -5.55
C ALA A 179 2.82 -12.63 -5.37
N TYR A 180 3.80 -11.80 -4.99
CA TYR A 180 5.21 -12.20 -4.85
C TYR A 180 5.79 -11.92 -3.47
N ALA A 181 5.03 -11.27 -2.61
CA ALA A 181 5.35 -11.04 -1.21
C ALA A 181 4.07 -10.60 -0.49
N ALA A 182 3.52 -11.45 0.36
CA ALA A 182 2.22 -11.24 1.01
C ALA A 182 2.07 -9.86 1.67
N CYS A 183 3.13 -9.38 2.35
CA CYS A 183 3.14 -8.09 3.03
C CYS A 183 3.91 -7.00 2.27
N SER A 184 3.93 -7.07 0.93
CA SER A 184 4.51 -6.01 0.11
C SER A 184 3.80 -4.68 0.36
N ASN A 185 4.58 -3.63 0.63
CA ASN A 185 4.09 -2.25 0.74
C ASN A 185 3.99 -1.54 -0.63
N MET A 186 4.48 -2.16 -1.71
CA MET A 186 4.33 -1.62 -3.04
C MET A 186 2.85 -1.57 -3.42
N PRO A 187 2.34 -0.46 -3.98
CA PRO A 187 0.94 -0.34 -4.39
C PRO A 187 0.53 -1.44 -5.37
N ARG A 188 -0.73 -1.84 -5.30
CA ARG A 188 -1.35 -2.85 -6.17
C ARG A 188 -2.05 -2.15 -7.34
N PHE A 189 -1.27 -1.56 -8.23
CA PHE A 189 -1.75 -0.58 -9.20
C PHE A 189 -2.92 -1.07 -10.06
N GLY A 190 -2.81 -2.25 -10.66
CA GLY A 190 -3.87 -2.82 -11.49
C GLY A 190 -5.04 -3.36 -10.65
N HIS A 191 -4.74 -4.14 -9.60
CA HIS A 191 -5.74 -4.76 -8.73
C HIS A 191 -6.65 -3.72 -8.06
N ALA A 192 -6.07 -2.66 -7.53
CA ALA A 192 -6.80 -1.57 -6.87
C ALA A 192 -7.35 -0.52 -7.86
N LYS A 193 -7.22 -0.76 -9.17
CA LYS A 193 -7.66 0.16 -10.24
C LYS A 193 -7.09 1.57 -10.11
N LEU A 194 -5.88 1.68 -9.55
CA LEU A 194 -5.16 2.95 -9.46
C LEU A 194 -4.66 3.37 -10.84
N LEU A 195 -4.20 2.40 -11.63
CA LEU A 195 -3.77 2.57 -13.03
C LEU A 195 -4.53 1.58 -13.91
N ASP A 196 -4.78 1.98 -15.15
CA ASP A 196 -5.32 1.11 -16.18
C ASP A 196 -4.25 0.27 -16.88
N GLU A 197 -4.68 -0.63 -17.77
CA GLU A 197 -3.79 -1.51 -18.51
C GLU A 197 -2.80 -0.74 -19.38
N GLN A 198 -3.25 0.36 -20.02
CA GLN A 198 -2.38 1.16 -20.87
C GLN A 198 -1.29 1.86 -20.07
N GLN A 199 -1.65 2.42 -18.93
CA GLN A 199 -0.69 3.05 -18.01
C GLN A 199 0.33 2.03 -17.46
N LEU A 200 -0.11 0.81 -17.15
CA LEU A 200 0.79 -0.28 -16.76
C LEU A 200 1.75 -0.66 -17.90
N ARG A 201 1.29 -0.71 -19.15
CA ARG A 201 2.14 -0.93 -20.33
C ARG A 201 3.20 0.17 -20.48
N HIS A 202 2.86 1.42 -20.19
CA HIS A 202 3.81 2.53 -20.22
C HIS A 202 4.91 2.35 -19.14
N LEU A 203 4.55 1.96 -17.93
CA LEU A 203 5.52 1.64 -16.87
C LEU A 203 6.38 0.42 -17.22
N MET A 204 5.80 -0.60 -17.83
CA MET A 204 6.56 -1.75 -18.34
C MET A 204 7.60 -1.32 -19.38
N ALA A 205 7.24 -0.43 -20.29
CA ALA A 205 8.18 0.12 -21.27
C ALA A 205 9.30 0.93 -20.60
N LEU A 206 8.98 1.74 -19.59
CA LEU A 206 10.00 2.45 -18.82
C LEU A 206 11.03 1.50 -18.23
N LEU A 207 10.59 0.38 -17.66
CA LEU A 207 11.45 -0.56 -16.93
C LEU A 207 12.17 -1.55 -17.84
N LEU A 208 11.57 -1.96 -18.97
CA LEU A 208 12.04 -3.11 -19.76
C LEU A 208 12.46 -2.77 -21.20
N ASP A 209 12.02 -1.63 -21.76
CA ASP A 209 12.47 -1.26 -23.12
C ASP A 209 13.96 -0.93 -23.09
N PRO A 210 14.79 -1.60 -23.91
CA PRO A 210 16.21 -1.27 -24.01
C PRO A 210 16.49 0.20 -24.42
N LYS A 211 15.53 0.86 -25.05
CA LYS A 211 15.63 2.28 -25.45
C LYS A 211 15.22 3.25 -24.35
N SER A 212 14.66 2.76 -23.25
CA SER A 212 14.32 3.57 -22.11
C SER A 212 15.59 4.14 -21.45
N PRO A 213 15.59 5.39 -20.96
CA PRO A 213 16.74 5.98 -20.27
C PRO A 213 17.13 5.20 -19.01
N VAL A 214 16.20 4.45 -18.44
CA VAL A 214 16.45 3.59 -17.28
C VAL A 214 17.45 2.47 -17.61
N ASN A 215 17.53 2.04 -18.88
CA ASN A 215 18.37 0.91 -19.35
C ASN A 215 19.58 1.35 -20.20
N GLN A 216 19.91 2.63 -20.21
CA GLN A 216 21.04 3.18 -20.98
C GLN A 216 22.36 3.20 -20.22
#